data_d983eeee3bafe9f04f41a2b053da7f2b
#
_entry.id   d983eeee3bafe9f04f41a2b053da7f2b
#
_cell.length_a   1.000
_cell.length_b   1.000
_cell.length_c   1.000
_cell.angle_alpha   90.00
_cell.angle_beta   90.00
_cell.angle_gamma   90.00
#
_symmetry.space_group_name_H-M   'P 1'
#
loop_
_entity.id
_entity.type
_entity.pdbx_description
1 polymer ?
#
loop_
_entity_poly.entity_id
_entity_poly.type
_entity_poly.pdbx_seq_one_letter_code
_entity_poly.pdbx_strand_id
1 'polypeptide(L)'
;APYYLSALVKLFGSVRKVYANAKKGFAERTVYTSERFGCKIPVETPTHFAVIADLKNGMLANMNFSFDISKSTMPHMEIYGTDGTLEAPDPNMTGGVPKVYRREQMLAECFGGQDQNDGGFCTLPELYQDVGNFVRGAGVVDLVHKLDNNEKEDAQLAVHVVDIITSIIKSAETGLP
;
A
#
# COMPACT_ATOMS: atom_id res chain seq x y z
N ALA A 1 2.76 -6.87 0.12
CA ALA A 1 2.23 -6.33 -1.15
C ALA A 1 0.70 -6.49 -1.28
N PRO A 2 0.07 -7.67 -1.01
CA PRO A 2 -1.36 -7.87 -1.32
C PRO A 2 -2.29 -6.82 -0.72
N TYR A 3 -2.16 -6.47 0.55
CA TYR A 3 -3.02 -5.49 1.23
C TYR A 3 -3.00 -4.11 0.54
N TYR A 4 -1.81 -3.63 0.21
CA TYR A 4 -1.62 -2.34 -0.48
C TYR A 4 -2.17 -2.37 -1.91
N LEU A 5 -1.96 -3.46 -2.64
CA LEU A 5 -2.49 -3.64 -4.00
C LEU A 5 -4.02 -3.78 -3.98
N SER A 6 -4.58 -4.48 -3.00
CA SER A 6 -6.03 -4.56 -2.84
C SER A 6 -6.64 -3.19 -2.55
N ALA A 7 -6.02 -2.40 -1.65
CA ALA A 7 -6.46 -1.04 -1.37
C ALA A 7 -6.35 -0.15 -2.62
N LEU A 8 -5.21 -0.21 -3.35
CA LEU A 8 -5.00 0.54 -4.59
C LEU A 8 -6.11 0.25 -5.62
N VAL A 9 -6.36 -1.03 -5.89
CA VAL A 9 -7.35 -1.44 -6.89
C VAL A 9 -8.77 -1.11 -6.43
N LYS A 10 -9.08 -1.28 -5.15
CA LYS A 10 -10.41 -0.98 -4.60
C LYS A 10 -10.73 0.51 -4.65
N LEU A 11 -9.76 1.37 -4.36
CA LEU A 11 -9.93 2.82 -4.31
C LEU A 11 -9.85 3.47 -5.69
N PHE A 12 -8.96 2.99 -6.55
CA PHE A 12 -8.61 3.69 -7.79
C PHE A 12 -8.87 2.90 -9.08
N GLY A 13 -9.29 1.64 -8.96
CA GLY A 13 -9.60 0.79 -10.10
C GLY A 13 -8.41 -0.01 -10.60
N SER A 14 -8.62 -0.68 -11.74
CA SER A 14 -7.71 -1.69 -12.27
C SER A 14 -6.39 -1.11 -12.75
N VAL A 15 -5.31 -1.82 -12.47
CA VAL A 15 -3.99 -1.60 -13.06
C VAL A 15 -4.01 -2.13 -14.50
N ARG A 16 -3.47 -1.33 -15.41
CA ARG A 16 -3.36 -1.65 -16.84
C ARG A 16 -1.99 -2.22 -17.19
N LYS A 17 -0.94 -1.68 -16.56
CA LYS A 17 0.44 -1.97 -16.89
C LYS A 17 1.35 -1.74 -15.70
N VAL A 18 2.40 -2.51 -15.58
CA VAL A 18 3.42 -2.33 -14.55
C VAL A 18 4.81 -2.34 -15.15
N TYR A 19 5.70 -1.54 -14.56
CA TYR A 19 7.13 -1.54 -14.82
C TYR A 19 7.82 -1.80 -13.50
N ALA A 20 8.71 -2.77 -13.46
CA ALA A 20 9.37 -3.12 -12.21
C ALA A 20 10.85 -3.41 -12.40
N ASN A 21 11.61 -3.09 -11.35
CA ASN A 21 12.98 -3.57 -11.18
C ASN A 21 13.09 -4.21 -9.80
N ALA A 22 13.87 -5.27 -9.69
CA ALA A 22 14.03 -5.98 -8.44
C ALA A 22 15.48 -6.32 -8.16
N LYS A 23 15.82 -6.35 -6.88
CA LYS A 23 17.17 -6.72 -6.41
C LYS A 23 17.08 -7.55 -5.13
N LYS A 24 18.14 -8.28 -4.90
CA LYS A 24 18.40 -9.00 -3.65
C LYS A 24 19.42 -8.19 -2.86
N GLY A 25 19.04 -7.69 -1.66
CA GLY A 25 19.92 -6.87 -0.83
C GLY A 25 20.96 -7.70 -0.08
N PHE A 26 20.58 -8.91 0.36
CA PHE A 26 21.45 -9.78 1.13
C PHE A 26 21.49 -11.19 0.53
N ALA A 27 22.65 -11.82 0.53
CA ALA A 27 22.80 -13.22 0.09
C ALA A 27 22.23 -14.20 1.13
N GLU A 28 22.33 -13.85 2.41
CA GLU A 28 21.87 -14.64 3.55
C GLU A 28 21.12 -13.75 4.55
N ARG A 29 20.20 -14.33 5.29
CA ARG A 29 19.53 -13.71 6.44
C ARG A 29 19.68 -14.56 7.68
N THR A 30 19.80 -13.90 8.83
CA THR A 30 19.81 -14.55 10.13
C THR A 30 18.37 -14.66 10.66
N VAL A 31 18.01 -15.84 11.14
CA VAL A 31 16.72 -16.08 11.78
C VAL A 31 16.78 -15.57 13.22
N TYR A 32 15.79 -14.78 13.61
CA TYR A 32 15.66 -14.21 14.96
C TYR A 32 14.51 -14.81 15.77
N THR A 33 13.81 -15.81 15.23
CA THR A 33 12.75 -16.52 15.96
C THR A 33 13.35 -17.60 16.88
N SER A 34 12.68 -17.88 18.01
CA SER A 34 13.20 -18.69 19.10
C SER A 34 13.71 -20.09 18.70
N GLU A 35 12.98 -20.80 17.83
CA GLU A 35 13.30 -22.19 17.47
C GLU A 35 14.56 -22.33 16.60
N ARG A 36 14.86 -21.31 15.79
CA ARG A 36 15.97 -21.31 14.83
C ARG A 36 16.89 -20.12 14.98
N PHE A 37 16.93 -19.53 16.18
CA PHE A 37 17.70 -18.32 16.44
C PHE A 37 19.18 -18.50 16.04
N GLY A 38 19.70 -17.53 15.31
CA GLY A 38 21.09 -17.50 14.85
C GLY A 38 21.37 -18.33 13.57
N CYS A 39 20.42 -19.17 13.12
CA CYS A 39 20.59 -19.89 11.86
C CYS A 39 20.61 -18.92 10.68
N LYS A 40 21.49 -19.17 9.72
CA LYS A 40 21.52 -18.47 8.45
C LYS A 40 20.72 -19.21 7.41
N ILE A 41 19.93 -18.45 6.64
CA ILE A 41 19.15 -18.98 5.52
C ILE A 41 19.57 -18.25 4.24
N PRO A 42 19.76 -18.96 3.10
CA PRO A 42 20.05 -18.32 1.83
C PRO A 42 18.83 -17.53 1.34
N VAL A 43 19.09 -16.41 0.71
CA VAL A 43 18.06 -15.61 0.03
C VAL A 43 18.10 -15.91 -1.45
N GLU A 44 17.09 -16.61 -1.94
CA GLU A 44 17.05 -17.10 -3.33
C GLU A 44 16.23 -16.18 -4.25
N THR A 45 15.33 -15.37 -3.69
CA THR A 45 14.43 -14.49 -4.42
C THR A 45 14.78 -13.01 -4.23
N PRO A 46 14.41 -12.11 -5.15
CA PRO A 46 14.52 -10.67 -4.93
C PRO A 46 13.75 -10.25 -3.67
N THR A 47 14.33 -9.33 -2.93
CA THR A 47 13.79 -8.85 -1.65
C THR A 47 13.42 -7.37 -1.66
N HIS A 48 13.78 -6.66 -2.73
CA HIS A 48 13.42 -5.27 -2.97
C HIS A 48 12.87 -5.11 -4.37
N PHE A 49 11.69 -4.49 -4.50
CA PHE A 49 11.02 -4.19 -5.76
C PHE A 49 10.69 -2.69 -5.81
N ALA A 50 11.12 -2.02 -6.87
CA ALA A 50 10.67 -0.68 -7.24
C ALA A 50 9.72 -0.82 -8.43
N VAL A 51 8.50 -0.29 -8.30
CA VAL A 51 7.42 -0.54 -9.26
C VAL A 51 6.73 0.77 -9.64
N ILE A 52 6.44 0.94 -10.91
CA ILE A 52 5.52 1.95 -11.43
C ILE A 52 4.33 1.21 -12.02
N ALA A 53 3.14 1.55 -11.58
CA ALA A 53 1.89 1.03 -12.12
C ALA A 53 1.10 2.14 -12.83
N ASP A 54 0.59 1.82 -14.00
CA ASP A 54 -0.30 2.66 -14.80
C ASP A 54 -1.72 2.10 -14.68
N LEU A 55 -2.64 2.90 -14.16
CA LEU A 55 -4.03 2.51 -13.92
C LEU A 55 -4.90 2.86 -15.15
N LYS A 56 -6.00 2.15 -15.32
CA LYS A 56 -6.93 2.37 -16.46
C LYS A 56 -7.54 3.77 -16.48
N ASN A 57 -7.65 4.43 -15.34
CA ASN A 57 -8.15 5.80 -15.21
C ASN A 57 -7.10 6.89 -15.49
N GLY A 58 -5.85 6.52 -15.84
CA GLY A 58 -4.75 7.43 -16.12
C GLY A 58 -3.92 7.81 -14.88
N MET A 59 -4.24 7.30 -13.70
CA MET A 59 -3.44 7.49 -12.50
C MET A 59 -2.15 6.68 -12.58
N LEU A 60 -1.04 7.23 -12.05
CA LEU A 60 0.23 6.54 -11.86
C LEU A 60 0.45 6.27 -10.38
N ALA A 61 0.93 5.07 -10.07
CA ALA A 61 1.35 4.71 -8.73
C ALA A 61 2.82 4.28 -8.69
N ASN A 62 3.59 4.87 -7.78
CA ASN A 62 4.95 4.44 -7.45
C ASN A 62 4.90 3.59 -6.19
N MET A 63 5.50 2.41 -6.24
CA MET A 63 5.46 1.48 -5.13
C MET A 63 6.85 0.90 -4.85
N ASN A 64 7.20 0.82 -3.57
CA ASN A 64 8.40 0.14 -3.11
C ASN A 64 7.99 -0.99 -2.15
N PHE A 65 8.32 -2.21 -2.51
CA PHE A 65 8.15 -3.38 -1.65
C PHE A 65 9.51 -3.91 -1.26
N SER A 66 9.83 -3.90 0.02
CA SER A 66 11.16 -4.26 0.48
C SER A 66 11.15 -5.00 1.82
N PHE A 67 12.00 -6.01 1.91
CA PHE A 67 12.41 -6.63 3.17
C PHE A 67 13.81 -6.18 3.61
N ASP A 68 14.46 -5.29 2.87
CA ASP A 68 15.86 -4.88 3.10
C ASP A 68 15.96 -3.51 3.79
N ILE A 69 14.85 -2.77 3.87
CA ILE A 69 14.80 -1.45 4.50
C ILE A 69 14.59 -1.61 6.00
N SER A 70 15.57 -1.13 6.80
CA SER A 70 15.50 -1.21 8.26
C SER A 70 14.50 -0.23 8.86
N LYS A 71 14.32 0.95 8.26
CA LYS A 71 13.37 1.99 8.69
C LYS A 71 13.05 2.90 7.50
N SER A 72 11.79 3.29 7.40
CA SER A 72 11.33 4.32 6.46
C SER A 72 10.64 5.45 7.22
N THR A 73 10.79 6.67 6.72
CA THR A 73 10.05 7.86 7.15
C THR A 73 8.93 8.21 6.18
N MET A 74 8.81 7.48 5.07
CA MET A 74 7.75 7.69 4.09
C MET A 74 6.43 7.12 4.62
N PRO A 75 5.30 7.79 4.40
CA PRO A 75 3.99 7.23 4.69
C PRO A 75 3.77 5.94 3.89
N HIS A 76 2.98 5.01 4.45
CA HIS A 76 2.71 3.74 3.79
C HIS A 76 1.88 3.88 2.52
N MET A 77 1.02 4.89 2.45
CA MET A 77 0.25 5.25 1.28
C MET A 77 -0.03 6.76 1.29
N GLU A 78 0.36 7.42 0.23
CA GLU A 78 0.12 8.85 0.02
C GLU A 78 -0.45 9.05 -1.38
N ILE A 79 -1.45 9.93 -1.50
CA ILE A 79 -2.19 10.18 -2.73
C ILE A 79 -2.05 11.65 -3.09
N TYR A 80 -1.52 11.91 -4.27
CA TYR A 80 -1.32 13.25 -4.79
C TYR A 80 -2.40 13.58 -5.82
N GLY A 81 -3.21 14.57 -5.50
CA GLY A 81 -4.28 15.06 -6.36
C GLY A 81 -4.07 16.52 -6.75
N THR A 82 -4.91 17.01 -7.65
CA THR A 82 -4.93 18.43 -8.07
C THR A 82 -5.31 19.38 -6.94
N ASP A 83 -6.11 18.91 -5.99
CA ASP A 83 -6.67 19.71 -4.91
C ASP A 83 -5.92 19.54 -3.58
N GLY A 84 -4.92 18.68 -3.55
CA GLY A 84 -4.10 18.45 -2.37
C GLY A 84 -3.46 17.06 -2.31
N THR A 85 -2.88 16.78 -1.14
CA THR A 85 -2.26 15.51 -0.79
C THR A 85 -3.04 14.86 0.34
N LEU A 86 -3.23 13.55 0.26
CA LEU A 86 -3.86 12.75 1.29
C LEU A 86 -2.90 11.66 1.76
N GLU A 87 -2.57 11.67 3.06
CA GLU A 87 -1.90 10.57 3.74
C GLU A 87 -2.96 9.59 4.23
N ALA A 88 -2.97 8.39 3.64
CA ALA A 88 -3.91 7.35 4.01
C ALA A 88 -3.37 6.50 5.18
N PRO A 89 -4.25 5.95 6.03
CA PRO A 89 -3.86 4.94 7.01
C PRO A 89 -3.17 3.75 6.35
N ASP A 90 -2.36 3.03 7.14
CA ASP A 90 -1.70 1.82 6.64
C ASP A 90 -2.72 0.72 6.30
N PRO A 91 -2.87 0.32 5.02
CA PRO A 91 -3.81 -0.73 4.62
C PRO A 91 -3.52 -2.12 5.23
N ASN A 92 -2.37 -2.30 5.85
CA ASN A 92 -1.99 -3.54 6.53
C ASN A 92 -2.41 -3.55 8.01
N MET A 93 -2.95 -2.44 8.49
CA MET A 93 -3.39 -2.29 9.88
C MET A 93 -4.89 -1.99 9.92
N THR A 94 -5.50 -2.23 11.07
CA THR A 94 -6.85 -1.76 11.36
C THR A 94 -6.76 -0.43 12.09
N GLY A 95 -7.62 0.52 11.71
CA GLY A 95 -7.60 1.87 12.30
C GLY A 95 -6.60 2.80 11.63
N GLY A 96 -6.46 3.96 12.22
CA GLY A 96 -5.69 5.09 11.70
C GLY A 96 -6.59 6.13 11.06
N VAL A 97 -6.16 7.37 11.10
CA VAL A 97 -6.93 8.52 10.64
C VAL A 97 -6.27 9.11 9.41
N PRO A 98 -7.00 9.32 8.30
CA PRO A 98 -6.43 9.95 7.13
C PRO A 98 -6.15 11.43 7.42
N LYS A 99 -5.07 11.94 6.80
CA LYS A 99 -4.69 13.34 6.90
C LYS A 99 -4.72 13.96 5.51
N VAL A 100 -5.12 15.22 5.41
CA VAL A 100 -5.20 15.95 4.14
C VAL A 100 -4.44 17.26 4.25
N TYR A 101 -3.67 17.56 3.22
CA TYR A 101 -3.07 18.86 2.96
C TYR A 101 -3.72 19.44 1.70
N ARG A 102 -4.43 20.56 1.83
CA ARG A 102 -5.16 21.17 0.72
C ARG A 102 -4.29 22.12 -0.08
N ARG A 103 -4.48 22.16 -1.38
CA ARG A 103 -3.75 23.07 -2.27
C ARG A 103 -3.86 24.55 -1.87
N GLU A 104 -4.98 24.94 -1.32
CA GLU A 104 -5.20 26.30 -0.81
C GLU A 104 -4.26 26.68 0.32
N GLN A 105 -3.92 25.73 1.17
CA GLN A 105 -2.94 25.90 2.26
C GLN A 105 -1.54 26.16 1.69
N MET A 106 -1.11 25.39 0.69
CA MET A 106 0.15 25.61 -0.03
C MET A 106 0.24 27.04 -0.61
N LEU A 107 -0.83 27.53 -1.21
CA LEU A 107 -0.88 28.89 -1.76
C LEU A 107 -0.77 29.93 -0.65
N ALA A 108 -1.45 29.73 0.47
CA ALA A 108 -1.36 30.64 1.62
C ALA A 108 0.07 30.68 2.21
N GLU A 109 0.74 29.54 2.32
CA GLU A 109 2.12 29.43 2.80
C GLU A 109 3.11 30.13 1.85
N CYS A 110 2.93 30.00 0.53
CA CYS A 110 3.76 30.70 -0.46
C CYS A 110 3.64 32.24 -0.35
N PHE A 111 2.55 32.76 0.19
CA PHE A 111 2.34 34.19 0.39
C PHE A 111 2.56 34.66 1.85
N GLY A 112 3.24 33.87 2.67
CA GLY A 112 3.67 34.26 4.02
C GLY A 112 2.81 33.72 5.16
N GLY A 113 1.98 32.73 4.91
CA GLY A 113 1.31 31.94 5.96
C GLY A 113 2.34 31.11 6.75
N GLN A 114 2.09 30.92 8.04
CA GLN A 114 2.96 30.09 8.87
C GLN A 114 2.57 28.62 8.71
N ASP A 115 3.59 27.76 8.52
CA ASP A 115 3.45 26.32 8.63
C ASP A 115 2.96 25.92 10.04
N GLN A 116 1.87 25.17 10.09
CA GLN A 116 1.35 24.66 11.35
C GLN A 116 2.03 23.32 11.68
N ASN A 117 2.22 23.05 12.95
CA ASN A 117 2.83 21.83 13.50
C ASN A 117 2.26 20.55 12.84
N ASP A 118 2.99 19.84 12.09
CA ASP A 118 2.68 18.59 11.32
C ASP A 118 2.71 18.82 9.79
N GLY A 119 3.53 19.77 9.30
CA GLY A 119 3.65 20.07 7.86
C GLY A 119 2.33 20.53 7.24
N GLY A 120 1.44 21.16 8.02
CA GLY A 120 0.16 21.70 7.56
C GLY A 120 -0.93 20.66 7.26
N PHE A 121 -0.69 19.37 7.51
CA PHE A 121 -1.73 18.35 7.33
C PHE A 121 -2.84 18.47 8.37
N CYS A 122 -4.09 18.46 7.91
CA CYS A 122 -5.27 18.39 8.74
C CYS A 122 -5.77 16.95 8.88
N THR A 123 -5.97 16.49 10.10
CA THR A 123 -6.59 15.19 10.37
C THR A 123 -8.07 15.22 10.00
N LEU A 124 -8.52 14.26 9.22
CA LEU A 124 -9.93 14.11 8.90
C LEU A 124 -10.68 13.43 10.05
N PRO A 125 -11.95 13.78 10.30
CA PRO A 125 -12.74 13.12 11.32
C PRO A 125 -12.94 11.65 10.99
N GLU A 126 -12.86 10.80 11.99
CA GLU A 126 -13.16 9.39 11.87
C GLU A 126 -14.68 9.20 11.70
N LEU A 127 -15.11 8.72 10.54
CA LEU A 127 -16.53 8.53 10.21
C LEU A 127 -17.07 7.18 10.71
N TYR A 128 -16.18 6.22 10.90
CA TYR A 128 -16.51 4.89 11.41
C TYR A 128 -15.68 4.61 12.65
N GLN A 129 -16.33 4.13 13.70
CA GLN A 129 -15.59 3.70 14.88
C GLN A 129 -14.60 2.60 14.47
N ASP A 130 -13.35 2.79 14.86
CA ASP A 130 -12.37 1.71 14.81
C ASP A 130 -12.97 0.52 15.57
N VAL A 131 -13.11 -0.62 14.89
CA VAL A 131 -13.54 -1.86 15.54
C VAL A 131 -12.53 -2.33 16.59
N GLY A 132 -11.59 -1.48 16.98
CA GLY A 132 -10.57 -1.64 18.01
C GLY A 132 -9.90 -3.00 17.95
N ASN A 133 -8.62 -3.07 17.92
CA ASN A 133 -7.80 -4.28 17.84
C ASN A 133 -8.06 -5.14 16.59
N PHE A 134 -7.00 -5.47 15.90
CA PHE A 134 -6.98 -6.35 14.72
C PHE A 134 -7.90 -7.57 14.89
N VAL A 135 -9.12 -7.49 14.39
CA VAL A 135 -10.12 -8.58 14.47
C VAL A 135 -9.85 -9.56 13.34
N ARG A 136 -9.12 -10.61 13.64
CA ARG A 136 -9.01 -11.75 12.72
C ARG A 136 -10.38 -12.35 12.49
N GLY A 137 -10.72 -12.65 11.24
CA GLY A 137 -12.02 -13.20 10.88
C GLY A 137 -13.06 -12.20 10.42
N ALA A 138 -12.80 -10.87 10.47
CA ALA A 138 -13.74 -9.87 9.95
C ALA A 138 -14.11 -10.13 8.48
N GLY A 139 -13.16 -10.56 7.64
CA GLY A 139 -13.43 -10.95 6.25
C GLY A 139 -14.34 -12.18 6.12
N VAL A 140 -14.26 -13.11 7.06
CA VAL A 140 -15.17 -14.28 7.07
C VAL A 140 -16.60 -13.85 7.45
N VAL A 141 -16.72 -12.95 8.41
CA VAL A 141 -18.04 -12.39 8.80
C VAL A 141 -18.66 -11.61 7.63
N ASP A 142 -17.87 -10.77 6.95
CA ASP A 142 -18.30 -10.04 5.75
C ASP A 142 -18.76 -11.00 4.64
N LEU A 143 -17.99 -12.07 4.41
CA LEU A 143 -18.36 -13.10 3.44
C LEU A 143 -19.69 -13.78 3.78
N VAL A 144 -19.90 -14.14 5.05
CA VAL A 144 -21.18 -14.76 5.50
C VAL A 144 -22.33 -13.78 5.27
N HIS A 145 -22.19 -12.51 5.67
CA HIS A 145 -23.22 -11.50 5.44
C HIS A 145 -23.56 -11.33 3.95
N LYS A 146 -22.56 -11.33 3.07
CA LYS A 146 -22.78 -11.25 1.63
C LYS A 146 -23.52 -12.46 1.09
N LEU A 147 -23.14 -13.66 1.53
CA LEU A 147 -23.83 -14.90 1.14
C LEU A 147 -25.29 -14.91 1.60
N ASP A 148 -25.56 -14.49 2.83
CA ASP A 148 -26.91 -14.42 3.38
C ASP A 148 -27.80 -13.40 2.63
N ASN A 149 -27.20 -12.32 2.13
CA ASN A 149 -27.88 -11.30 1.33
C ASN A 149 -27.88 -11.58 -0.17
N ASN A 150 -27.40 -12.75 -0.63
CA ASN A 150 -27.25 -13.06 -2.05
C ASN A 150 -26.36 -12.09 -2.83
N GLU A 151 -25.43 -11.43 -2.16
CA GLU A 151 -24.43 -10.57 -2.78
C GLU A 151 -23.31 -11.42 -3.39
N LYS A 152 -22.86 -11.04 -4.58
CA LYS A 152 -21.73 -11.73 -5.22
C LYS A 152 -20.42 -11.24 -4.62
N GLU A 153 -19.58 -12.19 -4.18
CA GLU A 153 -18.20 -11.87 -3.87
C GLU A 153 -17.43 -11.41 -5.10
N ASP A 154 -16.64 -10.38 -4.93
CA ASP A 154 -15.78 -9.87 -6.00
C ASP A 154 -14.45 -10.66 -6.04
N ALA A 155 -14.54 -11.92 -6.49
CA ALA A 155 -13.34 -12.73 -6.72
C ALA A 155 -12.40 -12.11 -7.77
N GLN A 156 -12.89 -11.22 -8.62
CA GLN A 156 -12.09 -10.56 -9.66
C GLN A 156 -11.02 -9.64 -9.05
N LEU A 157 -11.31 -9.00 -7.92
CA LEU A 157 -10.31 -8.22 -7.21
C LEU A 157 -9.12 -9.08 -6.79
N ALA A 158 -9.37 -10.24 -6.21
CA ALA A 158 -8.32 -11.14 -5.75
C ALA A 158 -7.48 -11.68 -6.92
N VAL A 159 -8.12 -12.09 -8.01
CA VAL A 159 -7.47 -12.54 -9.25
C VAL A 159 -6.60 -11.41 -9.81
N HIS A 160 -7.15 -10.20 -9.93
CA HIS A 160 -6.41 -9.05 -10.47
C HIS A 160 -5.19 -8.68 -9.62
N VAL A 161 -5.29 -8.76 -8.29
CA VAL A 161 -4.14 -8.54 -7.38
C VAL A 161 -3.03 -9.58 -7.62
N VAL A 162 -3.40 -10.85 -7.83
CA VAL A 162 -2.42 -11.90 -8.19
C VAL A 162 -1.79 -11.62 -9.55
N ASP A 163 -2.58 -11.20 -10.54
CA ASP A 163 -2.08 -10.82 -11.86
C ASP A 163 -1.09 -9.65 -11.80
N ILE A 164 -1.36 -8.65 -10.95
CA ILE A 164 -0.44 -7.54 -10.73
C ILE A 164 0.87 -8.05 -10.14
N ILE A 165 0.83 -8.89 -9.10
CA ILE A 165 2.03 -9.43 -8.45
C ILE A 165 2.87 -10.24 -9.43
N THR A 166 2.26 -11.13 -10.20
CA THR A 166 2.95 -11.94 -11.20
C THR A 166 3.53 -11.10 -12.33
N SER A 167 2.81 -10.05 -12.74
CA SER A 167 3.28 -9.09 -13.75
C SER A 167 4.47 -8.26 -13.25
N ILE A 168 4.47 -7.85 -11.98
CA ILE A 168 5.62 -7.18 -11.34
C ILE A 168 6.85 -8.06 -11.38
N ILE A 169 6.73 -9.34 -11.00
CA ILE A 169 7.84 -10.29 -11.02
C ILE A 169 8.36 -10.45 -12.45
N LYS A 170 7.46 -10.69 -13.40
CA LYS A 170 7.81 -10.87 -14.82
C LYS A 170 8.47 -9.62 -15.42
N SER A 171 7.96 -8.44 -15.11
CA SER A 171 8.55 -7.18 -15.57
C SER A 171 9.97 -7.00 -15.01
N ALA A 172 10.20 -7.33 -13.73
CA ALA A 172 11.51 -7.24 -13.11
C ALA A 172 12.54 -8.24 -13.70
N GLU A 173 12.07 -9.41 -14.14
CA GLU A 173 12.92 -10.43 -14.79
C GLU A 173 13.25 -10.10 -16.24
N THR A 174 12.30 -9.57 -16.99
CA THR A 174 12.43 -9.32 -18.43
C THR A 174 12.90 -7.93 -18.78
N GLY A 175 12.77 -6.96 -17.85
CA GLY A 175 12.97 -5.53 -18.12
C GLY A 175 11.88 -4.91 -19.02
N LEU A 176 10.81 -5.64 -19.28
CA LEU A 176 9.68 -5.20 -20.10
C LEU A 176 8.44 -4.93 -19.23
N PRO A 177 7.55 -4.04 -19.67
CA PRO A 177 6.30 -3.76 -18.96
C PRO A 177 5.28 -4.87 -19.10
#